data_6824772676db72e27f804e7dda3b47e5
#
_entry.id   6824772676db72e27f804e7dda3b47e5
#
_cell.length_a   1.000
_cell.length_b   1.000
_cell.length_c   1.000
_cell.angle_alpha   90.00
_cell.angle_beta   90.00
_cell.angle_gamma   90.00
#
_symmetry.space_group_name_H-M   'P 1'
#
loop_
_entity.id
_entity.type
_entity.pdbx_description
1 polymer ?
#
loop_
_entity_poly.entity_id
_entity_poly.type
_entity_poly.pdbx_seq_one_letter_code
_entity_poly.pdbx_strand_id
1 'polypeptide(L)'
;NSEIPSKLQNMDIDFGIVRTSALEAEGLESRVICSMDYALYVPAALAGKKARGKKEDFLCLLEMFPLATLGGGSGFHALLKRNCAELGIRLRVHCETQSFPFAARMLKSGAFMAILPCMAEKELGAGFVKVTHPALDGLSRSISLAWNPRLLRVRPSAKRVIDVFSIPERE
;
A
#
# COMPACT_ATOMS: atom_id res chain seq x y z
N ASN A 1 -4.20 14.12 0.41
CA ASN A 1 -5.02 13.32 1.35
C ASN A 1 -5.39 14.06 2.65
N SER A 2 -4.86 15.26 2.88
CA SER A 2 -5.22 16.09 4.04
C SER A 2 -6.57 16.79 3.92
N GLU A 3 -7.15 16.87 2.75
CA GLU A 3 -8.43 17.52 2.49
C GLU A 3 -9.66 16.65 2.81
N ILE A 4 -9.53 15.31 2.75
CA ILE A 4 -10.68 14.42 2.92
C ILE A 4 -11.27 14.54 4.34
N PRO A 5 -10.50 14.51 5.44
CA PRO A 5 -11.06 14.69 6.77
C PRO A 5 -11.84 16.00 6.93
N SER A 6 -11.29 17.12 6.47
CA SER A 6 -11.99 18.42 6.54
C SER A 6 -13.29 18.43 5.73
N LYS A 7 -13.31 17.84 4.54
CA LYS A 7 -14.52 17.70 3.73
C LYS A 7 -15.58 16.83 4.41
N LEU A 8 -15.16 15.76 5.11
CA LEU A 8 -16.08 14.93 5.90
C LEU A 8 -16.63 15.70 7.11
N GLN A 9 -15.81 16.47 7.82
CA GLN A 9 -16.26 17.30 8.95
C GLN A 9 -17.30 18.32 8.53
N ASN A 10 -17.07 18.98 7.38
CA ASN A 10 -17.99 19.97 6.82
C ASN A 10 -19.22 19.34 6.14
N MET A 11 -19.25 18.00 6.00
CA MET A 11 -20.28 17.28 5.24
C MET A 11 -20.34 17.66 3.75
N ASP A 12 -19.21 18.12 3.18
CA ASP A 12 -19.06 18.37 1.74
C ASP A 12 -19.04 17.05 0.95
N ILE A 13 -18.61 15.96 1.61
CA ILE A 13 -18.68 14.58 1.13
C ILE A 13 -19.25 13.68 2.22
N ASP A 14 -19.97 12.64 1.81
CA ASP A 14 -20.60 11.69 2.73
C ASP A 14 -19.60 10.67 3.30
N PHE A 15 -18.72 10.14 2.44
CA PHE A 15 -17.72 9.11 2.80
C PHE A 15 -16.34 9.44 2.24
N GLY A 16 -15.32 8.99 2.92
CA GLY A 16 -13.93 9.06 2.47
C GLY A 16 -13.16 7.78 2.77
N ILE A 17 -12.30 7.38 1.84
CA ILE A 17 -11.35 6.29 2.07
C ILE A 17 -10.01 6.92 2.40
N VAL A 18 -9.53 6.68 3.61
CA VAL A 18 -8.34 7.31 4.17
C VAL A 18 -7.48 6.32 4.95
N ARG A 19 -6.25 6.71 5.25
CA ARG A 19 -5.45 5.97 6.22
C ARG A 19 -6.07 6.14 7.60
N THR A 20 -6.19 5.05 8.37
CA THR A 20 -6.76 5.08 9.73
C THR A 20 -6.04 6.09 10.63
N SER A 21 -4.71 6.19 10.52
CA SER A 21 -3.90 7.16 11.29
C SER A 21 -4.18 8.64 10.97
N ALA A 22 -4.87 8.93 9.88
CA ALA A 22 -5.26 10.30 9.54
C ALA A 22 -6.55 10.75 10.25
N LEU A 23 -7.23 9.84 10.98
CA LEU A 23 -8.53 10.07 11.61
C LEU A 23 -8.46 10.30 13.12
N GLU A 24 -7.33 9.99 13.77
CA GLU A 24 -7.20 9.92 15.24
C GLU A 24 -7.49 11.26 15.96
N ALA A 25 -7.49 12.38 15.27
CA ALA A 25 -7.69 13.72 15.85
C ALA A 25 -9.00 14.42 15.46
N GLU A 26 -9.89 13.79 14.69
CA GLU A 26 -10.84 14.59 13.88
C GLU A 26 -12.34 14.39 14.24
N GLY A 27 -12.67 13.58 15.25
CA GLY A 27 -14.09 13.36 15.64
C GLY A 27 -14.96 12.72 14.56
N LEU A 28 -14.34 12.03 13.61
CA LEU A 28 -15.00 11.26 12.57
C LEU A 28 -15.20 9.81 13.02
N GLU A 29 -16.29 9.19 12.60
CA GLU A 29 -16.46 7.75 12.71
C GLU A 29 -15.76 7.05 11.55
N SER A 30 -15.23 5.86 11.82
CA SER A 30 -14.55 5.08 10.79
C SER A 30 -14.66 3.58 11.01
N ARG A 31 -14.48 2.85 9.91
CA ARG A 31 -14.35 1.39 9.91
C ARG A 31 -13.16 0.99 9.05
N VAL A 32 -12.29 0.15 9.61
CA VAL A 32 -11.18 -0.43 8.82
C VAL A 32 -11.77 -1.34 7.74
N ILE A 33 -11.34 -1.12 6.50
CA ILE A 33 -11.79 -1.88 5.33
C ILE A 33 -10.72 -2.82 4.79
N CYS A 34 -9.44 -2.52 5.00
CA CYS A 34 -8.35 -3.43 4.68
C CYS A 34 -7.05 -3.01 5.37
N SER A 35 -6.12 -3.97 5.49
CA SER A 35 -4.71 -3.69 5.74
C SER A 35 -3.97 -3.73 4.40
N MET A 36 -3.16 -2.72 4.14
CA MET A 36 -2.35 -2.62 2.94
C MET A 36 -0.90 -2.98 3.29
N ASP A 37 -0.58 -4.26 3.12
CA ASP A 37 0.77 -4.78 3.25
C ASP A 37 1.53 -4.65 1.93
N TYR A 38 2.86 -4.73 1.98
CA TYR A 38 3.71 -4.53 0.82
C TYR A 38 4.64 -5.71 0.60
N ALA A 39 4.96 -5.98 -0.66
CA ALA A 39 5.93 -6.98 -1.07
C ALA A 39 6.77 -6.47 -2.25
N LEU A 40 7.96 -7.05 -2.41
CA LEU A 40 8.75 -6.90 -3.61
C LEU A 40 8.25 -7.90 -4.66
N TYR A 41 7.90 -7.39 -5.83
CA TYR A 41 7.52 -8.20 -6.98
C TYR A 41 8.62 -8.16 -8.03
N VAL A 42 8.97 -9.34 -8.54
CA VAL A 42 10.05 -9.52 -9.50
C VAL A 42 9.52 -10.31 -10.70
N PRO A 43 9.76 -9.90 -11.94
CA PRO A 43 9.42 -10.70 -13.11
C PRO A 43 10.05 -12.11 -13.00
N ALA A 44 9.26 -13.16 -13.18
CA ALA A 44 9.75 -14.54 -13.04
C ALA A 44 10.92 -14.84 -13.99
N ALA A 45 10.93 -14.21 -15.16
CA ALA A 45 12.03 -14.33 -16.12
C ALA A 45 13.36 -13.78 -15.58
N LEU A 46 13.32 -12.69 -14.75
CA LEU A 46 14.51 -12.13 -14.10
C LEU A 46 14.87 -12.93 -12.83
N ALA A 47 13.86 -13.36 -12.10
CA ALA A 47 14.04 -14.06 -10.83
C ALA A 47 14.79 -15.40 -11.00
N GLY A 48 14.49 -16.14 -12.07
CA GLY A 48 15.12 -17.43 -12.38
C GLY A 48 15.04 -18.39 -11.19
N LYS A 49 16.10 -19.19 -10.98
CA LYS A 49 16.22 -20.07 -9.80
C LYS A 49 16.59 -19.33 -8.50
N LYS A 50 16.87 -18.01 -8.57
CA LYS A 50 17.42 -17.22 -7.47
C LYS A 50 16.36 -16.58 -6.57
N ALA A 51 15.12 -16.46 -7.03
CA ALA A 51 14.03 -15.96 -6.20
C ALA A 51 13.00 -17.06 -5.94
N ARG A 52 13.11 -17.66 -4.76
CA ARG A 52 12.16 -18.67 -4.26
C ARG A 52 11.14 -18.07 -3.28
N GLY A 53 11.05 -16.73 -3.24
CA GLY A 53 10.18 -16.01 -2.30
C GLY A 53 10.70 -15.94 -0.87
N LYS A 54 11.96 -16.29 -0.64
CA LYS A 54 12.58 -16.29 0.69
C LYS A 54 13.12 -14.91 1.06
N LYS A 55 13.30 -14.68 2.37
CA LYS A 55 13.87 -13.42 2.91
C LYS A 55 15.28 -13.14 2.39
N GLU A 56 16.09 -14.16 2.25
CA GLU A 56 17.47 -14.07 1.75
C GLU A 56 17.54 -13.61 0.30
N ASP A 57 16.48 -13.85 -0.47
CA ASP A 57 16.41 -13.45 -1.86
C ASP A 57 16.30 -11.92 -2.00
N PHE A 58 15.70 -11.22 -1.01
CA PHE A 58 15.42 -9.78 -1.06
C PHE A 58 16.68 -8.94 -1.32
N LEU A 59 17.75 -9.18 -0.53
CA LEU A 59 19.00 -8.43 -0.66
C LEU A 59 19.68 -8.70 -2.00
N CYS A 60 19.79 -9.96 -2.38
CA CYS A 60 20.39 -10.36 -3.64
C CYS A 60 19.67 -9.72 -4.85
N LEU A 61 18.34 -9.67 -4.79
CA LEU A 61 17.53 -9.06 -5.85
C LEU A 61 17.72 -7.55 -5.92
N LEU A 62 17.81 -6.85 -4.77
CA LEU A 62 18.07 -5.40 -4.73
C LEU A 62 19.42 -5.02 -5.33
N GLU A 63 20.42 -5.88 -5.24
CA GLU A 63 21.74 -5.66 -5.84
C GLU A 63 21.77 -5.95 -7.34
N MET A 64 20.95 -6.91 -7.78
CA MET A 64 21.01 -7.42 -9.17
C MET A 64 20.10 -6.71 -10.14
N PHE A 65 18.95 -6.19 -9.69
CA PHE A 65 17.91 -5.69 -10.57
C PHE A 65 17.48 -4.27 -10.24
N PRO A 66 17.10 -3.47 -11.25
CA PRO A 66 16.64 -2.12 -11.02
C PRO A 66 15.28 -2.11 -10.33
N LEU A 67 15.16 -1.28 -9.29
CA LEU A 67 13.96 -1.11 -8.47
C LEU A 67 13.15 0.10 -8.92
N ALA A 68 11.85 -0.10 -9.13
CA ALA A 68 10.84 0.94 -9.25
C ALA A 68 9.98 1.02 -7.98
N THR A 69 9.72 2.23 -7.48
CA THR A 69 8.85 2.44 -6.31
C THR A 69 8.29 3.86 -6.28
N LEU A 70 7.46 4.16 -5.27
CA LEU A 70 6.97 5.53 -5.08
C LEU A 70 8.13 6.49 -4.78
N GLY A 71 8.07 7.69 -5.37
CA GLY A 71 9.09 8.71 -5.28
C GLY A 71 9.19 9.41 -3.92
N GLY A 72 10.27 10.17 -3.77
CA GLY A 72 10.73 10.78 -2.53
C GLY A 72 9.78 11.78 -1.85
N GLY A 73 8.78 12.30 -2.56
CA GLY A 73 7.75 13.17 -1.98
C GLY A 73 6.68 12.42 -1.16
N SER A 74 6.72 11.10 -1.13
CA SER A 74 5.77 10.28 -0.39
C SER A 74 6.33 9.85 0.97
N GLY A 75 5.52 9.92 2.03
CA GLY A 75 5.88 9.35 3.34
C GLY A 75 6.20 7.85 3.28
N PHE A 76 5.75 7.15 2.24
CA PHE A 76 6.09 5.77 1.96
C PHE A 76 7.59 5.59 1.67
N HIS A 77 8.15 6.42 0.78
CA HIS A 77 9.56 6.34 0.41
C HIS A 77 10.48 6.60 1.61
N ALA A 78 10.18 7.64 2.40
CA ALA A 78 10.95 7.97 3.59
C ALA A 78 10.96 6.82 4.61
N LEU A 79 9.80 6.20 4.83
CA LEU A 79 9.65 5.08 5.75
C LEU A 79 10.39 3.83 5.24
N LEU A 80 10.24 3.49 3.95
CA LEU A 80 10.95 2.38 3.32
C LEU A 80 12.47 2.55 3.47
N LYS A 81 12.97 3.76 3.20
CA LYS A 81 14.40 4.07 3.30
C LYS A 81 14.91 3.93 4.73
N ARG A 82 14.12 4.40 5.71
CA ARG A 82 14.44 4.26 7.14
C ARG A 82 14.48 2.79 7.55
N ASN A 83 13.45 2.00 7.25
CA ASN A 83 13.38 0.58 7.61
C ASN A 83 14.53 -0.22 6.99
N CYS A 84 14.89 0.07 5.74
CA CYS A 84 16.06 -0.54 5.10
C CYS A 84 17.35 -0.17 5.84
N ALA A 85 17.54 1.11 6.20
CA ALA A 85 18.74 1.57 6.90
C ALA A 85 18.89 0.94 8.29
N GLU A 86 17.80 0.79 9.04
CA GLU A 86 17.76 0.11 10.35
C GLU A 86 18.21 -1.36 10.28
N LEU A 87 18.02 -2.00 9.13
CA LEU A 87 18.47 -3.37 8.86
C LEU A 87 19.80 -3.43 8.11
N GLY A 88 20.53 -2.33 7.97
CA GLY A 88 21.81 -2.25 7.26
C GLY A 88 21.68 -2.43 5.74
N ILE A 89 20.47 -2.29 5.18
CA ILE A 89 20.21 -2.48 3.75
C ILE A 89 20.39 -1.15 3.02
N ARG A 90 21.27 -1.13 2.03
CA ARG A 90 21.42 0.02 1.13
C ARG A 90 20.36 -0.04 0.04
N LEU A 91 19.27 0.69 0.23
CA LEU A 91 18.23 0.81 -0.79
C LEU A 91 18.68 1.72 -1.94
N ARG A 92 18.70 1.19 -3.16
CA ARG A 92 18.92 1.95 -4.39
C ARG A 92 17.67 1.93 -5.25
N VAL A 93 17.01 3.07 -5.38
CA VAL A 93 15.85 3.23 -6.27
C VAL A 93 16.34 3.71 -7.63
N HIS A 94 15.94 3.01 -8.70
CA HIS A 94 16.35 3.32 -10.06
C HIS A 94 15.24 4.04 -10.85
N CYS A 95 13.99 3.85 -10.45
CA CYS A 95 12.86 4.54 -11.04
C CYS A 95 11.88 4.97 -9.94
N GLU A 96 11.68 6.28 -9.83
CA GLU A 96 10.65 6.85 -8.96
C GLU A 96 9.37 7.10 -9.73
N THR A 97 8.25 6.72 -9.17
CA THR A 97 6.92 6.92 -9.74
C THR A 97 6.01 7.68 -8.79
N GLN A 98 4.97 8.32 -9.32
CA GLN A 98 4.00 9.06 -8.51
C GLN A 98 2.88 8.19 -7.94
N SER A 99 2.71 6.96 -8.45
CA SER A 99 1.67 6.06 -8.00
C SER A 99 2.05 4.59 -8.17
N PHE A 100 1.44 3.72 -7.37
CA PHE A 100 1.63 2.26 -7.50
C PHE A 100 1.22 1.69 -8.87
N PRO A 101 0.14 2.15 -9.54
CA PRO A 101 -0.15 1.72 -10.90
C PRO A 101 1.00 1.97 -11.89
N PHE A 102 1.72 3.09 -11.80
CA PHE A 102 2.90 3.32 -12.63
C PHE A 102 4.06 2.40 -12.27
N ALA A 103 4.32 2.17 -10.98
CA ALA A 103 5.33 1.19 -10.54
C ALA A 103 4.98 -0.23 -11.05
N ALA A 104 3.70 -0.62 -11.03
CA ALA A 104 3.23 -1.88 -11.60
C ALA A 104 3.44 -1.96 -13.13
N ARG A 105 3.28 -0.86 -13.85
CA ARG A 105 3.61 -0.81 -15.29
C ARG A 105 5.10 -1.00 -15.55
N MET A 106 5.97 -0.41 -14.72
CA MET A 106 7.42 -0.63 -14.80
C MET A 106 7.76 -2.10 -14.54
N LEU A 107 7.15 -2.73 -13.54
CA LEU A 107 7.28 -4.17 -13.30
C LEU A 107 6.83 -5.01 -14.50
N LYS A 108 5.66 -4.71 -15.07
CA LYS A 108 5.11 -5.42 -16.24
C LYS A 108 5.95 -5.28 -17.51
N SER A 109 6.80 -4.26 -17.61
CA SER A 109 7.77 -4.14 -18.71
C SER A 109 8.83 -5.25 -18.72
N GLY A 110 8.97 -5.99 -17.62
CA GLY A 110 9.98 -7.03 -17.47
C GLY A 110 11.39 -6.52 -17.14
N ALA A 111 11.62 -5.20 -17.17
CA ALA A 111 12.93 -4.60 -16.95
C ALA A 111 13.18 -4.19 -15.48
N PHE A 112 12.13 -4.06 -14.67
CA PHE A 112 12.19 -3.60 -13.29
C PHE A 112 11.54 -4.60 -12.34
N MET A 113 12.03 -4.66 -11.11
CA MET A 113 11.24 -5.13 -9.98
C MET A 113 10.53 -3.94 -9.31
N ALA A 114 9.49 -4.20 -8.53
CA ALA A 114 8.75 -3.13 -7.86
C ALA A 114 8.27 -3.51 -6.47
N ILE A 115 8.28 -2.55 -5.53
CA ILE A 115 7.60 -2.68 -4.24
C ILE A 115 6.18 -2.17 -4.41
N LEU A 116 5.20 -3.07 -4.25
CA LEU A 116 3.79 -2.78 -4.46
C LEU A 116 2.94 -3.27 -3.27
N PRO A 117 1.74 -2.71 -3.08
CA PRO A 117 0.76 -3.29 -2.16
C PRO A 117 0.42 -4.73 -2.55
N CYS A 118 0.28 -5.62 -1.57
CA CYS A 118 -0.05 -7.02 -1.81
C CYS A 118 -1.39 -7.20 -2.55
N MET A 119 -2.31 -6.26 -2.42
CA MET A 119 -3.57 -6.27 -3.18
C MET A 119 -3.37 -6.18 -4.71
N ALA A 120 -2.24 -5.64 -5.19
CA ALA A 120 -1.91 -5.58 -6.61
C ALA A 120 -1.67 -6.98 -7.22
N GLU A 121 -1.45 -8.01 -6.42
CA GLU A 121 -1.16 -9.38 -6.88
C GLU A 121 -2.26 -9.92 -7.80
N LYS A 122 -3.53 -9.62 -7.48
CA LYS A 122 -4.68 -10.02 -8.32
C LYS A 122 -4.65 -9.40 -9.71
N GLU A 123 -4.14 -8.17 -9.83
CA GLU A 123 -4.06 -7.43 -11.10
C GLU A 123 -2.78 -7.73 -11.88
N LEU A 124 -1.73 -8.16 -11.19
CA LEU A 124 -0.47 -8.53 -11.84
C LEU A 124 -0.60 -9.83 -12.62
N GLY A 125 -1.37 -10.79 -12.10
CA GLY A 125 -1.52 -12.13 -12.69
C GLY A 125 -0.28 -13.00 -12.50
N ALA A 126 -0.19 -14.07 -13.28
CA ALA A 126 0.95 -14.97 -13.28
C ALA A 126 2.18 -14.34 -13.94
N GLY A 127 3.37 -14.81 -13.58
CA GLY A 127 4.62 -14.34 -14.19
C GLY A 127 5.48 -13.45 -13.30
N PHE A 128 5.09 -13.28 -12.03
CA PHE A 128 5.86 -12.55 -11.03
C PHE A 128 6.09 -13.39 -9.78
N VAL A 129 7.26 -13.19 -9.18
CA VAL A 129 7.60 -13.78 -7.87
C VAL A 129 7.41 -12.71 -6.81
N LYS A 130 6.67 -13.05 -5.75
CA LYS A 130 6.46 -12.22 -4.58
C LYS A 130 7.52 -12.56 -3.53
N VAL A 131 8.21 -11.55 -3.03
CA VAL A 131 9.22 -11.67 -1.97
C VAL A 131 8.83 -10.76 -0.81
N THR A 132 8.71 -11.33 0.39
CA THR A 132 8.45 -10.60 1.64
C THR A 132 9.75 -10.41 2.41
N HIS A 133 9.87 -9.30 3.13
CA HIS A 133 11.05 -9.01 3.95
C HIS A 133 10.69 -8.09 5.12
N PRO A 134 11.32 -8.22 6.32
CA PRO A 134 11.04 -7.36 7.48
C PRO A 134 11.15 -5.85 7.21
N ALA A 135 11.99 -5.42 6.26
CA ALA A 135 12.05 -4.03 5.84
C ALA A 135 10.72 -3.49 5.28
N LEU A 136 9.82 -4.39 4.84
CA LEU A 136 8.51 -4.06 4.28
C LEU A 136 7.39 -4.14 5.31
N ASP A 137 7.57 -4.91 6.40
CA ASP A 137 6.53 -5.14 7.43
C ASP A 137 6.08 -3.82 8.08
N GLY A 138 7.01 -2.91 8.38
CA GLY A 138 6.71 -1.60 8.95
C GLY A 138 6.05 -0.60 7.98
N LEU A 139 5.85 -0.99 6.71
CA LEU A 139 5.15 -0.16 5.73
C LEU A 139 3.64 -0.35 5.75
N SER A 140 3.14 -1.40 6.40
CA SER A 140 1.71 -1.71 6.49
C SER A 140 0.88 -0.52 6.92
N ARG A 141 -0.27 -0.34 6.29
CA ARG A 141 -1.21 0.74 6.55
C ARG A 141 -2.63 0.23 6.61
N SER A 142 -3.31 0.51 7.71
CA SER A 142 -4.75 0.33 7.78
C SER A 142 -5.47 1.41 7.00
N ILE A 143 -6.40 1.00 6.17
CA ILE A 143 -7.26 1.86 5.36
C ILE A 143 -8.67 1.76 5.92
N SER A 144 -9.29 2.89 6.16
CA SER A 144 -10.63 3.00 6.71
C SER A 144 -11.57 3.74 5.77
N LEU A 145 -12.82 3.29 5.75
CA LEU A 145 -13.95 4.12 5.36
C LEU A 145 -14.27 5.04 6.53
N ALA A 146 -14.37 6.33 6.29
CA ALA A 146 -14.67 7.32 7.30
C ALA A 146 -15.88 8.17 6.91
N TRP A 147 -16.62 8.65 7.91
CA TRP A 147 -17.81 9.51 7.73
C TRP A 147 -18.00 10.42 8.95
N ASN A 148 -18.80 11.48 8.75
CA ASN A 148 -19.24 12.33 9.85
C ASN A 148 -20.34 11.59 10.64
N PRO A 149 -20.27 11.52 11.99
CA PRO A 149 -21.31 10.86 12.80
C PRO A 149 -22.73 11.38 12.54
N ARG A 150 -22.86 12.66 12.14
CA ARG A 150 -24.14 13.29 11.81
C ARG A 150 -24.75 12.70 10.54
N LEU A 151 -23.95 12.13 9.64
CA LEU A 151 -24.44 11.58 8.37
C LEU A 151 -25.56 10.57 8.56
N LEU A 152 -25.39 9.63 9.49
CA LEU A 152 -26.40 8.58 9.75
C LEU A 152 -27.70 9.12 10.35
N ARG A 153 -27.64 10.28 11.01
CA ARG A 153 -28.85 10.97 11.51
C ARG A 153 -29.61 11.68 10.39
N VAL A 154 -28.87 12.28 9.45
CA VAL A 154 -29.47 13.04 8.33
C VAL A 154 -29.89 12.09 7.19
N ARG A 155 -29.10 11.04 6.95
CA ARG A 155 -29.33 10.04 5.88
C ARG A 155 -29.18 8.62 6.41
N PRO A 156 -30.20 8.04 7.03
CA PRO A 156 -30.11 6.68 7.59
C PRO A 156 -29.76 5.61 6.54
N SER A 157 -30.11 5.83 5.26
CA SER A 157 -29.78 4.93 4.15
C SER A 157 -28.27 4.82 3.88
N ALA A 158 -27.46 5.78 4.33
CA ALA A 158 -26.00 5.74 4.24
C ALA A 158 -25.38 4.55 4.99
N LYS A 159 -26.10 3.99 5.98
CA LYS A 159 -25.68 2.76 6.68
C LYS A 159 -25.44 1.60 5.72
N ARG A 160 -26.19 1.49 4.64
CA ARG A 160 -26.01 0.44 3.63
C ARG A 160 -24.61 0.47 2.99
N VAL A 161 -24.04 1.68 2.79
CA VAL A 161 -22.67 1.82 2.25
C VAL A 161 -21.67 1.27 3.26
N ILE A 162 -21.82 1.58 4.54
CA ILE A 162 -20.94 1.09 5.61
C ILE A 162 -21.00 -0.43 5.67
N ASP A 163 -22.20 -1.02 5.54
CA ASP A 163 -22.41 -2.46 5.62
C ASP A 163 -21.76 -3.20 4.44
N VAL A 164 -21.77 -2.61 3.23
CA VAL A 164 -21.08 -3.19 2.05
C VAL A 164 -19.58 -3.27 2.22
N PHE A 165 -18.98 -2.28 2.90
CA PHE A 165 -17.54 -2.27 3.20
C PHE A 165 -17.18 -3.01 4.49
N SER A 166 -18.13 -3.70 5.12
CA SER A 166 -17.81 -4.58 6.25
C SER A 166 -17.09 -5.81 5.72
N ILE A 167 -15.78 -5.91 5.99
CA ILE A 167 -15.06 -7.16 5.77
C ILE A 167 -15.61 -8.13 6.81
N PRO A 168 -16.11 -9.33 6.42
CA PRO A 168 -16.37 -10.36 7.42
C PRO A 168 -15.04 -10.62 8.13
N GLU A 169 -15.05 -10.55 9.46
CA GLU A 169 -13.92 -10.98 10.28
C GLU A 169 -13.51 -12.35 9.77
N ARG A 170 -12.25 -12.49 9.36
CA ARG A 170 -11.73 -13.80 8.99
C ARG A 170 -11.67 -14.61 10.29
N GLU A 171 -12.55 -15.59 10.39
CA GLU A 171 -12.42 -16.70 11.35
C GLU A 171 -11.10 -17.42 11.14
#